data_995d68656d7ade58f62dbe7e8bf40ef6
#
_entry.id   995d68656d7ade58f62dbe7e8bf40ef6
#
_cell.length_a   1.000
_cell.length_b   1.000
_cell.length_c   1.000
_cell.angle_alpha   90.00
_cell.angle_beta   90.00
_cell.angle_gamma   90.00
#
_symmetry.space_group_name_H-M   'P 1'
#
loop_
_entity.id
_entity.type
_entity.pdbx_description
1 polymer ?
#
loop_
_entity_poly.entity_id
_entity_poly.type
_entity_poly.pdbx_seq_one_letter_code
_entity_poly.pdbx_strand_id
1 'polypeptide(L)'
;MAEPFPPFSTPPVPTTPQIAPSPGVPPLMAVLWPPPAVAEFHPPLRPNFGHIGKPIFLRANHFQVKIPNCCLYHYDITITPDKCPRKVNREIIEVLVNTHKEFFGQQKPVFDGRKNLYSKKALPIGRERIEVNISLPGGDSRDRSFTVSMKAVAKVDLELLERVLRGEQMEMPFESIQALDVVLRHLPSMRYTPVGRSFFSQPEGDPYLLGNGREVWFGFHQSIRPSQWKMMLNIDVSATAFYKQQPVLQFLCELLELGSIEEQRRPLSDSQRVKFSVVL
;
A
#
# COMPACT_ATOMS: atom_id res chain seq x y z
N MET A 1 8.79 -13.97 -43.16
CA MET A 1 7.74 -14.85 -42.61
C MET A 1 8.32 -15.49 -41.35
N ALA A 2 7.89 -15.03 -40.21
CA ALA A 2 8.30 -15.57 -38.89
C ALA A 2 7.16 -16.45 -38.37
N GLU A 3 7.48 -17.70 -38.05
CA GLU A 3 6.52 -18.66 -37.52
C GLU A 3 6.04 -18.26 -36.11
N PRO A 4 4.77 -18.52 -35.77
CA PRO A 4 4.24 -18.23 -34.46
C PRO A 4 4.72 -19.26 -33.42
N PHE A 5 5.11 -18.76 -32.23
CA PHE A 5 5.46 -19.60 -31.08
C PHE A 5 4.29 -20.47 -30.62
N PRO A 6 4.54 -21.73 -30.22
CA PRO A 6 3.49 -22.60 -29.69
C PRO A 6 3.03 -22.14 -28.29
N PRO A 7 1.77 -22.42 -27.93
CA PRO A 7 1.24 -22.03 -26.62
C PRO A 7 1.87 -22.84 -25.48
N PHE A 8 2.22 -22.17 -24.40
CA PHE A 8 2.70 -22.77 -23.15
C PHE A 8 1.63 -23.71 -22.56
N SER A 9 1.91 -24.97 -22.49
CA SER A 9 1.11 -25.96 -21.76
C SER A 9 1.45 -25.87 -20.26
N THR A 10 0.45 -25.61 -19.44
CA THR A 10 0.54 -25.71 -17.98
C THR A 10 0.74 -27.16 -17.54
N PRO A 11 1.68 -27.45 -16.62
CA PRO A 11 1.83 -28.80 -16.10
C PRO A 11 0.64 -29.19 -15.21
N PRO A 12 0.23 -30.47 -15.18
CA PRO A 12 -0.89 -30.95 -14.38
C PRO A 12 -0.57 -30.87 -12.89
N VAL A 13 -1.56 -30.40 -12.13
CA VAL A 13 -1.53 -30.37 -10.67
C VAL A 13 -1.53 -31.80 -10.15
N PRO A 14 -0.62 -32.19 -9.25
CA PRO A 14 -0.62 -33.53 -8.69
C PRO A 14 -1.82 -33.74 -7.78
N THR A 15 -2.65 -34.72 -8.12
CA THR A 15 -3.78 -35.20 -7.32
C THR A 15 -3.26 -35.99 -6.13
N THR A 16 -3.56 -35.51 -4.92
CA THR A 16 -3.28 -36.24 -3.68
C THR A 16 -4.16 -37.50 -3.62
N PRO A 17 -3.60 -38.70 -3.39
CA PRO A 17 -4.41 -39.90 -3.24
C PRO A 17 -5.19 -39.86 -1.92
N GLN A 18 -6.50 -39.99 -1.99
CA GLN A 18 -7.36 -40.25 -0.83
C GLN A 18 -7.12 -41.66 -0.32
N ILE A 19 -6.54 -41.79 0.87
CA ILE A 19 -6.43 -43.07 1.57
C ILE A 19 -7.73 -43.26 2.38
N ALA A 20 -8.45 -44.33 2.07
CA ALA A 20 -9.62 -44.76 2.82
C ALA A 20 -9.24 -45.22 4.23
N PRO A 21 -10.05 -44.99 5.27
CA PRO A 21 -9.72 -45.43 6.64
C PRO A 21 -9.91 -46.93 6.79
N SER A 22 -8.85 -47.62 7.23
CA SER A 22 -8.90 -49.00 7.64
C SER A 22 -9.52 -49.11 9.06
N PRO A 23 -10.37 -50.09 9.32
CA PRO A 23 -10.97 -50.30 10.64
C PRO A 23 -10.01 -51.00 11.61
N GLY A 24 -9.88 -50.45 12.81
CA GLY A 24 -9.43 -51.18 14.00
C GLY A 24 -7.97 -51.06 14.38
N VAL A 25 -7.57 -49.87 14.84
CA VAL A 25 -6.36 -49.73 15.69
C VAL A 25 -6.80 -49.00 16.98
N PRO A 26 -6.48 -49.57 18.21
CA PRO A 26 -6.81 -48.91 19.45
C PRO A 26 -6.05 -47.58 19.56
N PRO A 27 -6.52 -46.60 20.35
CA PRO A 27 -5.87 -45.31 20.47
C PRO A 27 -4.53 -45.49 21.18
N LEU A 28 -3.46 -45.43 20.40
CA LEU A 28 -2.11 -45.27 20.93
C LEU A 28 -2.07 -43.91 21.64
N MET A 29 -1.78 -43.94 22.93
CA MET A 29 -1.46 -42.76 23.70
C MET A 29 -0.52 -41.87 22.86
N ALA A 30 -0.96 -40.66 22.61
CA ALA A 30 -0.12 -39.64 22.00
C ALA A 30 1.05 -39.40 22.98
N VAL A 31 2.17 -40.04 22.71
CA VAL A 31 3.43 -39.63 23.27
C VAL A 31 3.66 -38.23 22.80
N LEU A 32 3.46 -37.25 23.68
CA LEU A 32 3.84 -35.88 23.50
C LEU A 32 5.34 -35.80 23.27
N TRP A 33 5.77 -36.07 22.06
CA TRP A 33 7.13 -35.72 21.64
C TRP A 33 7.21 -34.19 21.68
N PRO A 34 8.12 -33.59 22.44
CA PRO A 34 8.32 -32.15 22.36
C PRO A 34 8.60 -31.81 20.90
N PRO A 35 7.95 -30.78 20.34
CA PRO A 35 8.25 -30.37 18.99
C PRO A 35 9.77 -30.14 18.90
N PRO A 36 10.43 -30.57 17.81
CA PRO A 36 11.85 -30.33 17.66
C PRO A 36 12.07 -28.83 17.85
N ALA A 37 13.01 -28.49 18.75
CA ALA A 37 13.38 -27.10 18.96
C ALA A 37 13.68 -26.51 17.59
N VAL A 38 12.87 -25.55 17.16
CA VAL A 38 13.12 -24.83 15.91
C VAL A 38 14.48 -24.19 16.12
N ALA A 39 15.48 -24.70 15.44
CA ALA A 39 16.82 -24.12 15.49
C ALA A 39 16.67 -22.67 15.04
N GLU A 40 16.86 -21.73 15.95
CA GLU A 40 16.85 -20.31 15.61
C GLU A 40 17.93 -20.08 14.54
N PHE A 41 17.48 -19.79 13.32
CA PHE A 41 18.39 -19.44 12.26
C PHE A 41 19.00 -18.06 12.56
N HIS A 42 20.21 -18.08 13.04
CA HIS A 42 21.00 -16.86 13.16
C HIS A 42 21.75 -16.65 11.85
N PRO A 43 21.41 -15.59 11.08
CA PRO A 43 22.16 -15.28 9.87
C PRO A 43 23.63 -15.02 10.27
N PRO A 44 24.60 -15.48 9.46
CA PRO A 44 26.01 -15.27 9.75
C PRO A 44 26.29 -13.76 9.85
N LEU A 45 27.02 -13.36 10.87
CA LEU A 45 27.46 -11.98 11.02
C LEU A 45 28.30 -11.58 9.82
N ARG A 46 28.01 -10.40 9.26
CA ARG A 46 28.82 -9.83 8.19
C ARG A 46 30.20 -9.45 8.75
N PRO A 47 31.30 -10.09 8.31
CA PRO A 47 32.60 -9.92 8.97
C PRO A 47 33.16 -8.53 8.79
N ASN A 48 32.89 -7.88 7.62
CA ASN A 48 33.49 -6.60 7.24
C ASN A 48 32.90 -6.04 5.95
N PHE A 49 33.45 -4.93 5.47
CA PHE A 49 33.13 -4.35 4.16
C PHE A 49 33.67 -5.16 2.97
N GLY A 50 34.40 -6.23 3.21
CA GLY A 50 35.10 -6.99 2.19
C GLY A 50 36.52 -6.45 1.95
N HIS A 51 37.43 -7.37 1.57
CA HIS A 51 38.84 -7.05 1.34
C HIS A 51 39.28 -7.44 -0.08
N ILE A 52 38.41 -8.07 -0.84
CA ILE A 52 38.71 -8.56 -2.20
C ILE A 52 37.98 -7.66 -3.20
N GLY A 53 38.72 -7.20 -4.21
CA GLY A 53 38.20 -6.36 -5.28
C GLY A 53 38.76 -4.94 -5.27
N LYS A 54 38.28 -4.13 -6.22
CA LYS A 54 38.68 -2.72 -6.35
C LYS A 54 37.60 -1.84 -5.69
N PRO A 55 37.95 -0.91 -4.79
CA PRO A 55 37.00 0.04 -4.25
C PRO A 55 36.40 0.92 -5.35
N ILE A 56 35.09 1.04 -5.34
CA ILE A 56 34.33 1.93 -6.22
C ILE A 56 33.40 2.82 -5.40
N PHE A 57 33.21 4.06 -5.86
CA PHE A 57 32.25 4.97 -5.27
C PHE A 57 30.93 4.87 -6.00
N LEU A 58 29.84 4.67 -5.24
CA LEU A 58 28.48 4.61 -5.76
C LEU A 58 27.63 5.71 -5.12
N ARG A 59 26.67 6.21 -5.89
CA ARG A 59 25.57 7.00 -5.35
C ARG A 59 24.34 6.10 -5.25
N ALA A 60 23.65 6.17 -4.14
CA ALA A 60 22.45 5.39 -3.91
C ALA A 60 21.26 6.31 -3.57
N ASN A 61 20.07 5.93 -3.95
CA ASN A 61 18.81 6.64 -3.64
C ASN A 61 18.35 6.36 -2.20
N HIS A 62 19.30 6.49 -1.26
CA HIS A 62 19.07 6.31 0.16
C HIS A 62 19.35 7.60 0.89
N PHE A 63 18.34 8.12 1.59
CA PHE A 63 18.42 9.38 2.31
C PHE A 63 18.31 9.11 3.81
N GLN A 64 19.20 9.69 4.60
CA GLN A 64 19.13 9.53 6.05
C GLN A 64 17.87 10.16 6.61
N VAL A 65 17.14 9.40 7.44
CA VAL A 65 15.97 9.87 8.18
C VAL A 65 16.35 10.05 9.64
N LYS A 66 16.02 11.20 10.19
CA LYS A 66 16.12 11.45 11.63
C LYS A 66 14.82 10.99 12.28
N ILE A 67 14.92 10.01 13.16
CA ILE A 67 13.78 9.49 13.92
C ILE A 67 13.51 10.45 15.09
N PRO A 68 12.26 10.88 15.30
CA PRO A 68 11.93 11.66 16.47
C PRO A 68 11.89 10.76 17.71
N ASN A 69 12.46 11.25 18.82
CA ASN A 69 12.35 10.59 20.11
C ASN A 69 10.94 10.80 20.68
N CYS A 70 10.00 9.97 20.28
CA CYS A 70 8.62 10.02 20.74
C CYS A 70 7.93 8.68 20.57
N CYS A 71 6.80 8.53 21.25
CA CYS A 71 5.90 7.41 21.04
C CYS A 71 4.78 7.79 20.06
N LEU A 72 4.30 6.80 19.33
CA LEU A 72 3.09 6.87 18.53
C LEU A 72 2.02 5.95 19.14
N TYR A 73 0.78 6.41 19.11
CA TYR A 73 -0.36 5.60 19.56
C TYR A 73 -1.07 5.04 18.37
N HIS A 74 -1.16 3.71 18.32
CA HIS A 74 -1.75 2.94 17.24
C HIS A 74 -3.19 2.57 17.56
N TYR A 75 -4.08 2.83 16.61
CA TYR A 75 -5.51 2.52 16.67
C TYR A 75 -5.91 1.69 15.45
N ASP A 76 -6.72 0.66 15.69
CA ASP A 76 -7.40 -0.11 14.64
C ASP A 76 -8.70 0.59 14.25
N ILE A 77 -8.88 0.84 12.97
CA ILE A 77 -10.05 1.50 12.38
C ILE A 77 -10.82 0.50 11.56
N THR A 78 -12.11 0.45 11.78
CA THR A 78 -13.05 -0.29 10.93
C THR A 78 -14.11 0.68 10.42
N ILE A 79 -14.32 0.72 9.11
CA ILE A 79 -15.32 1.57 8.44
C ILE A 79 -16.40 0.68 7.85
N THR A 80 -17.66 0.95 8.18
CA THR A 80 -18.82 0.22 7.65
C THR A 80 -19.66 1.18 6.80
N PRO A 81 -20.02 0.81 5.54
CA PRO A 81 -19.76 -0.46 4.85
C PRO A 81 -18.32 -0.65 4.39
N ASP A 82 -17.82 -1.88 4.46
CA ASP A 82 -16.39 -2.24 4.33
C ASP A 82 -15.80 -2.08 2.89
N LYS A 83 -16.62 -1.94 1.88
CA LYS A 83 -16.20 -1.93 0.47
C LYS A 83 -15.92 -0.52 -0.07
N CYS A 84 -15.23 0.33 0.69
CA CYS A 84 -14.90 1.67 0.23
C CYS A 84 -13.47 1.77 -0.31
N PRO A 85 -13.26 2.55 -1.40
CA PRO A 85 -11.92 2.89 -1.87
C PRO A 85 -11.10 3.61 -0.79
N ARG A 86 -9.79 3.42 -0.77
CA ARG A 86 -8.89 4.07 0.21
C ARG A 86 -9.02 5.59 0.23
N LYS A 87 -9.32 6.22 -0.91
CA LYS A 87 -9.55 7.67 -1.01
C LYS A 87 -10.75 8.08 -0.17
N VAL A 88 -11.86 7.38 -0.33
CA VAL A 88 -13.09 7.61 0.46
C VAL A 88 -12.85 7.37 1.95
N ASN A 89 -12.14 6.29 2.30
CA ASN A 89 -11.80 6.03 3.70
C ASN A 89 -10.99 7.18 4.33
N ARG A 90 -10.05 7.78 3.60
CA ARG A 90 -9.30 8.95 4.08
C ARG A 90 -10.19 10.16 4.24
N GLU A 91 -11.08 10.40 3.31
CA GLU A 91 -12.07 11.49 3.38
C GLU A 91 -12.99 11.34 4.60
N ILE A 92 -13.49 10.13 4.88
CA ILE A 92 -14.27 9.83 6.09
C ILE A 92 -13.49 10.17 7.35
N ILE A 93 -12.23 9.75 7.45
CA ILE A 93 -11.39 10.03 8.61
C ILE A 93 -11.06 11.53 8.70
N GLU A 94 -10.87 12.21 7.59
CA GLU A 94 -10.65 13.67 7.59
C GLU A 94 -11.89 14.42 8.12
N VAL A 95 -13.09 14.05 7.65
CA VAL A 95 -14.35 14.60 8.18
C VAL A 95 -14.50 14.28 9.67
N LEU A 96 -14.22 13.05 10.09
CA LEU A 96 -14.26 12.64 11.50
C LEU A 96 -13.36 13.53 12.37
N VAL A 97 -12.10 13.73 11.95
CA VAL A 97 -11.13 14.55 12.67
C VAL A 97 -11.57 16.02 12.73
N ASN A 98 -12.10 16.53 11.62
CA ASN A 98 -12.55 17.92 11.55
C ASN A 98 -13.82 18.19 12.38
N THR A 99 -14.73 17.22 12.45
CA THR A 99 -15.98 17.33 13.22
C THR A 99 -15.73 17.16 14.72
N HIS A 100 -14.79 16.29 15.10
CA HIS A 100 -14.51 15.95 16.50
C HIS A 100 -13.12 16.44 16.96
N LYS A 101 -12.79 17.69 16.66
CA LYS A 101 -11.47 18.29 16.96
C LYS A 101 -11.06 18.18 18.44
N GLU A 102 -12.00 18.32 19.35
CA GLU A 102 -11.74 18.20 20.80
C GLU A 102 -11.31 16.79 21.18
N PHE A 103 -11.98 15.77 20.61
CA PHE A 103 -11.64 14.39 20.82
C PHE A 103 -10.22 14.05 20.32
N PHE A 104 -9.80 14.63 19.19
CA PHE A 104 -8.45 14.44 18.64
C PHE A 104 -7.42 15.40 19.27
N GLY A 105 -7.81 16.28 20.19
CA GLY A 105 -6.90 17.21 20.86
C GLY A 105 -6.19 18.16 19.88
N GLN A 106 -6.87 18.57 18.83
CA GLN A 106 -6.37 19.41 17.72
C GLN A 106 -5.17 18.82 16.94
N GLN A 107 -4.85 17.57 17.17
CA GLN A 107 -3.83 16.87 16.40
C GLN A 107 -4.43 16.25 15.12
N LYS A 108 -3.60 16.15 14.08
CA LYS A 108 -3.97 15.44 12.84
C LYS A 108 -3.35 14.04 12.89
N PRO A 109 -4.16 12.99 13.12
CA PRO A 109 -3.67 11.64 13.07
C PRO A 109 -3.31 11.25 11.63
N VAL A 110 -2.48 10.24 11.49
CA VAL A 110 -2.08 9.67 10.21
C VAL A 110 -2.82 8.35 9.99
N PHE A 111 -3.45 8.21 8.84
CA PHE A 111 -4.23 7.03 8.47
C PHE A 111 -3.72 6.40 7.18
N ASP A 112 -3.60 5.07 7.15
CA ASP A 112 -3.11 4.32 5.98
C ASP A 112 -4.16 4.15 4.86
N GLY A 113 -5.40 4.57 5.12
CA GLY A 113 -6.55 4.42 4.23
C GLY A 113 -7.23 3.05 4.32
N ARG A 114 -6.83 2.18 5.27
CA ARG A 114 -7.44 0.88 5.51
C ARG A 114 -7.85 0.66 6.96
N LYS A 115 -6.88 0.42 7.83
CA LYS A 115 -7.12 0.01 9.23
C LYS A 115 -6.26 0.73 10.25
N ASN A 116 -5.04 1.17 9.89
CA ASN A 116 -4.09 1.67 10.87
C ASN A 116 -4.12 3.19 10.96
N LEU A 117 -4.41 3.71 12.14
CA LEU A 117 -4.35 5.13 12.45
C LEU A 117 -3.33 5.35 13.56
N TYR A 118 -2.47 6.33 13.36
CA TYR A 118 -1.43 6.72 14.32
C TYR A 118 -1.60 8.16 14.75
N SER A 119 -1.45 8.40 16.05
CA SER A 119 -1.45 9.75 16.63
C SER A 119 -0.24 9.97 17.53
N LYS A 120 0.17 11.23 17.69
CA LYS A 120 1.30 11.60 18.54
C LYS A 120 0.93 11.60 20.02
N LYS A 121 -0.32 11.91 20.35
CA LYS A 121 -0.84 11.90 21.73
C LYS A 121 -1.93 10.85 21.82
N ALA A 122 -2.07 10.24 23.00
CA ALA A 122 -3.16 9.32 23.25
C ALA A 122 -4.52 10.02 23.02
N LEU A 123 -5.41 9.31 22.31
CA LEU A 123 -6.80 9.72 22.20
C LEU A 123 -7.57 9.25 23.46
N PRO A 124 -8.63 9.93 23.85
CA PRO A 124 -9.43 9.55 25.02
C PRO A 124 -10.31 8.33 24.75
N ILE A 125 -9.69 7.27 24.21
CA ILE A 125 -10.30 5.99 23.96
C ILE A 125 -9.84 5.04 25.06
N GLY A 126 -10.79 4.47 25.80
CA GLY A 126 -10.51 3.42 26.77
C GLY A 126 -10.07 2.11 26.10
N ARG A 127 -10.22 1.01 26.83
CA ARG A 127 -9.95 -0.34 26.28
C ARG A 127 -11.06 -0.82 25.33
N GLU A 128 -12.22 -0.19 25.39
CA GLU A 128 -13.37 -0.54 24.58
C GLU A 128 -13.29 0.11 23.20
N ARG A 129 -14.05 -0.44 22.29
CA ARG A 129 -14.21 0.09 20.95
C ARG A 129 -15.24 1.23 20.99
N ILE A 130 -14.91 2.35 20.35
CA ILE A 130 -15.86 3.45 20.17
C ILE A 130 -16.37 3.47 18.73
N GLU A 131 -17.61 3.89 18.55
CA GLU A 131 -18.25 4.00 17.23
C GLU A 131 -18.76 5.42 17.02
N VAL A 132 -18.51 5.95 15.83
CA VAL A 132 -18.94 7.30 15.43
C VAL A 132 -19.56 7.22 14.04
N ASN A 133 -20.72 7.83 13.88
CA ASN A 133 -21.40 7.92 12.58
C ASN A 133 -20.96 9.20 11.85
N ILE A 134 -20.57 9.05 10.59
CA ILE A 134 -20.12 10.11 9.71
C ILE A 134 -20.95 10.11 8.44
N SER A 135 -21.41 11.30 8.04
CA SER A 135 -22.09 11.49 6.76
C SER A 135 -21.19 12.27 5.80
N LEU A 136 -21.05 11.75 4.59
CA LEU A 136 -20.41 12.45 3.48
C LEU A 136 -21.46 12.97 2.53
N PRO A 137 -21.35 14.23 2.04
CA PRO A 137 -22.28 14.76 1.05
C PRO A 137 -22.23 13.93 -0.24
N GLY A 138 -23.38 13.58 -0.77
CA GLY A 138 -23.51 12.71 -1.94
C GLY A 138 -23.52 13.43 -3.30
N GLY A 139 -23.14 14.69 -3.38
CA GLY A 139 -23.30 15.52 -4.61
C GLY A 139 -24.78 15.65 -4.99
N ASP A 140 -25.15 15.19 -6.19
CA ASP A 140 -26.55 15.17 -6.65
C ASP A 140 -27.39 14.01 -6.07
N SER A 141 -26.77 13.14 -5.28
CA SER A 141 -27.40 12.00 -4.63
C SER A 141 -27.50 12.19 -3.11
N ARG A 142 -28.25 11.29 -2.44
CA ARG A 142 -28.42 11.31 -0.98
C ARG A 142 -27.07 11.21 -0.25
N ASP A 143 -26.98 11.88 0.90
CA ASP A 143 -25.84 11.75 1.81
C ASP A 143 -25.53 10.28 2.12
N ARG A 144 -24.25 9.95 2.12
CA ARG A 144 -23.78 8.61 2.41
C ARG A 144 -23.31 8.54 3.86
N SER A 145 -23.94 7.67 4.64
CA SER A 145 -23.61 7.48 6.06
C SER A 145 -22.64 6.31 6.23
N PHE A 146 -21.65 6.50 7.10
CA PHE A 146 -20.63 5.54 7.45
C PHE A 146 -20.50 5.44 8.97
N THR A 147 -20.25 4.24 9.47
CA THR A 147 -19.90 4.02 10.87
C THR A 147 -18.41 3.76 10.97
N VAL A 148 -17.71 4.61 11.71
CA VAL A 148 -16.28 4.46 12.00
C VAL A 148 -16.13 3.91 13.41
N SER A 149 -15.52 2.76 13.51
CA SER A 149 -15.24 2.10 14.78
C SER A 149 -13.73 2.15 15.05
N MET A 150 -13.33 2.60 16.23
CA MET A 150 -11.93 2.79 16.64
C MET A 150 -11.61 2.03 17.92
N LYS A 151 -10.47 1.35 17.94
CA LYS A 151 -9.95 0.61 19.10
C LYS A 151 -8.47 0.91 19.31
N ALA A 152 -8.06 1.20 20.55
CA ALA A 152 -6.64 1.31 20.89
C ALA A 152 -5.96 -0.07 20.80
N VAL A 153 -4.81 -0.12 20.12
CA VAL A 153 -4.05 -1.36 19.90
C VAL A 153 -2.77 -1.36 20.70
N ALA A 154 -1.89 -0.40 20.46
CA ALA A 154 -0.56 -0.37 21.04
C ALA A 154 -0.01 1.07 21.18
N LYS A 155 0.98 1.20 22.05
CA LYS A 155 1.88 2.35 22.10
C LYS A 155 3.19 1.93 21.44
N VAL A 156 3.51 2.52 20.32
CA VAL A 156 4.71 2.24 19.52
C VAL A 156 5.80 3.19 19.95
N ASP A 157 6.89 2.67 20.49
CA ASP A 157 8.04 3.44 20.91
C ASP A 157 9.08 3.53 19.79
N LEU A 158 9.32 4.74 19.28
CA LEU A 158 10.31 4.97 18.24
C LEU A 158 11.75 5.01 18.77
N GLU A 159 11.95 5.22 20.07
CA GLU A 159 13.27 5.19 20.69
C GLU A 159 13.91 3.80 20.60
N LEU A 160 13.09 2.74 20.70
CA LEU A 160 13.57 1.36 20.56
C LEU A 160 14.30 1.16 19.22
N LEU A 161 13.81 1.81 18.16
CA LEU A 161 14.46 1.72 16.85
C LEU A 161 15.84 2.38 16.85
N GLU A 162 16.01 3.53 17.52
CA GLU A 162 17.31 4.17 17.67
C GLU A 162 18.28 3.33 18.51
N ARG A 163 17.78 2.67 19.55
CA ARG A 163 18.58 1.77 20.41
C ARG A 163 19.10 0.57 19.62
N VAL A 164 18.28 -0.02 18.75
CA VAL A 164 18.74 -1.10 17.85
C VAL A 164 19.82 -0.57 16.89
N LEU A 165 19.62 0.60 16.31
CA LEU A 165 20.60 1.19 15.39
C LEU A 165 21.94 1.53 16.08
N ARG A 166 21.93 1.77 17.39
CA ARG A 166 23.13 1.95 18.20
C ARG A 166 23.77 0.63 18.67
N GLY A 167 23.11 -0.51 18.39
CA GLY A 167 23.57 -1.81 18.83
C GLY A 167 23.28 -2.14 20.30
N GLU A 168 22.45 -1.33 20.95
CA GLU A 168 22.06 -1.53 22.36
C GLU A 168 20.98 -2.61 22.52
N GLN A 169 20.30 -2.96 21.44
CA GLN A 169 19.26 -3.98 21.39
C GLN A 169 19.39 -4.81 20.11
N MET A 170 19.18 -6.12 20.23
CA MET A 170 19.32 -7.06 19.10
C MET A 170 18.02 -7.21 18.30
N GLU A 171 16.88 -7.09 18.94
CA GLU A 171 15.57 -7.31 18.32
C GLU A 171 15.07 -6.07 17.59
N MET A 172 14.75 -6.25 16.30
CA MET A 172 14.25 -5.16 15.45
C MET A 172 12.76 -4.88 15.74
N PRO A 173 12.38 -3.67 16.16
CA PRO A 173 10.98 -3.31 16.41
C PRO A 173 10.24 -3.06 15.09
N PHE A 174 9.72 -4.12 14.47
CA PHE A 174 9.01 -4.05 13.19
C PHE A 174 7.78 -3.15 13.24
N GLU A 175 7.10 -3.08 14.38
CA GLU A 175 5.96 -2.17 14.57
C GLU A 175 6.35 -0.70 14.41
N SER A 176 7.52 -0.32 14.92
CA SER A 176 8.05 1.05 14.78
C SER A 176 8.40 1.36 13.32
N ILE A 177 8.95 0.39 12.58
CA ILE A 177 9.24 0.54 11.15
C ILE A 177 7.93 0.70 10.37
N GLN A 178 6.94 -0.13 10.64
CA GLN A 178 5.62 -0.06 10.00
C GLN A 178 4.93 1.27 10.27
N ALA A 179 4.95 1.74 11.52
CA ALA A 179 4.38 3.03 11.88
C ALA A 179 5.04 4.18 11.13
N LEU A 180 6.38 4.20 11.05
CA LEU A 180 7.13 5.21 10.30
C LEU A 180 6.83 5.14 8.79
N ASP A 181 6.69 3.94 8.21
CA ASP A 181 6.34 3.81 6.80
C ASP A 181 4.95 4.42 6.51
N VAL A 182 3.97 4.19 7.38
CA VAL A 182 2.64 4.80 7.27
C VAL A 182 2.71 6.32 7.41
N VAL A 183 3.47 6.82 8.39
CA VAL A 183 3.65 8.28 8.60
C VAL A 183 4.28 8.94 7.38
N LEU A 184 5.35 8.37 6.84
CA LEU A 184 6.04 8.94 5.67
C LEU A 184 5.21 8.87 4.38
N ARG A 185 4.36 7.84 4.25
CA ARG A 185 3.47 7.69 3.09
C ARG A 185 2.23 8.57 3.14
N HIS A 186 1.89 9.14 4.28
CA HIS A 186 0.65 9.90 4.46
C HIS A 186 0.56 11.10 3.52
N LEU A 187 1.53 12.02 3.57
CA LEU A 187 1.53 13.22 2.71
C LEU A 187 1.59 12.88 1.20
N PRO A 188 2.47 11.98 0.74
CA PRO A 188 2.42 11.52 -0.65
C PRO A 188 1.07 10.98 -1.07
N SER A 189 0.41 10.19 -0.22
CA SER A 189 -0.91 9.62 -0.54
C SER A 189 -2.03 10.66 -0.64
N MET A 190 -1.83 11.85 -0.09
CA MET A 190 -2.77 12.99 -0.18
C MET A 190 -2.52 13.84 -1.43
N ARG A 191 -1.27 13.93 -1.90
CA ARG A 191 -0.86 14.82 -2.99
C ARG A 191 -0.81 14.14 -4.35
N TYR A 192 -0.45 12.86 -4.38
CA TYR A 192 -0.21 12.09 -5.58
C TYR A 192 -1.27 11.00 -5.76
N THR A 193 -1.37 10.47 -6.97
CA THR A 193 -2.23 9.34 -7.26
C THR A 193 -1.55 8.03 -6.85
N PRO A 194 -2.03 7.32 -5.82
CA PRO A 194 -1.42 6.07 -5.39
C PRO A 194 -1.87 4.92 -6.31
N VAL A 195 -0.90 4.24 -6.91
CA VAL A 195 -1.11 3.00 -7.67
C VAL A 195 -0.20 1.92 -7.11
N GLY A 196 -0.78 0.90 -6.52
CA GLY A 196 -0.03 -0.14 -5.82
C GLY A 196 0.76 0.43 -4.64
N ARG A 197 2.09 0.35 -4.72
CA ARG A 197 3.02 0.88 -3.72
C ARG A 197 3.61 2.23 -4.10
N SER A 198 3.43 2.67 -5.33
CA SER A 198 4.01 3.89 -5.90
C SER A 198 3.02 5.04 -5.90
N PHE A 199 3.54 6.24 -6.02
CA PHE A 199 2.81 7.49 -6.12
C PHE A 199 3.14 8.15 -7.45
N PHE A 200 2.13 8.56 -8.20
CA PHE A 200 2.30 9.17 -9.52
C PHE A 200 1.73 10.57 -9.55
N SER A 201 2.42 11.46 -10.25
CA SER A 201 1.98 12.83 -10.50
C SER A 201 1.47 12.97 -11.92
N GLN A 202 0.35 13.66 -12.08
CA GLN A 202 -0.05 14.12 -13.39
C GLN A 202 1.02 15.07 -13.94
N PRO A 203 1.37 15.00 -15.24
CA PRO A 203 2.37 15.89 -15.82
C PRO A 203 1.95 17.37 -15.68
N GLU A 204 2.91 18.20 -15.29
CA GLU A 204 2.80 19.65 -15.32
C GLU A 204 3.39 20.14 -16.65
N GLY A 205 2.57 20.68 -17.57
CA GLY A 205 2.99 21.08 -18.90
C GLY A 205 2.69 20.05 -19.99
N ASP A 206 3.57 19.96 -21.00
CA ASP A 206 3.37 19.05 -22.12
C ASP A 206 3.55 17.59 -21.71
N PRO A 207 2.50 16.76 -21.78
CA PRO A 207 2.57 15.37 -21.40
C PRO A 207 3.35 14.54 -22.43
N TYR A 208 4.08 13.53 -21.98
CA TYR A 208 4.66 12.53 -22.87
C TYR A 208 3.55 11.62 -23.39
N LEU A 209 3.10 11.85 -24.62
CA LEU A 209 2.01 11.11 -25.26
C LEU A 209 2.50 9.75 -25.77
N LEU A 210 1.75 8.70 -25.47
CA LEU A 210 2.01 7.33 -25.94
C LEU A 210 1.08 6.91 -27.11
N GLY A 211 0.15 7.79 -27.51
CA GLY A 211 -0.93 7.44 -28.44
C GLY A 211 -2.06 6.66 -27.78
N ASN A 212 -3.13 6.43 -28.52
CA ASN A 212 -4.32 5.68 -28.09
C ASN A 212 -4.90 6.20 -26.76
N GLY A 213 -4.96 7.52 -26.58
CA GLY A 213 -5.50 8.17 -25.39
C GLY A 213 -4.66 7.97 -24.11
N ARG A 214 -3.36 7.70 -24.22
CA ARG A 214 -2.46 7.44 -23.09
C ARG A 214 -1.33 8.46 -23.02
N GLU A 215 -0.89 8.70 -21.79
CA GLU A 215 0.25 9.56 -21.47
C GLU A 215 1.12 8.93 -20.38
N VAL A 216 2.37 9.36 -20.25
CA VAL A 216 3.29 8.87 -19.21
C VAL A 216 3.17 9.76 -17.98
N TRP A 217 2.95 9.12 -16.82
CA TRP A 217 3.10 9.79 -15.53
C TRP A 217 4.36 9.30 -14.84
N PHE A 218 5.10 10.26 -14.30
CA PHE A 218 6.25 9.96 -13.47
C PHE A 218 5.84 9.84 -12.02
N GLY A 219 6.53 8.96 -11.32
CA GLY A 219 6.21 8.68 -9.94
C GLY A 219 7.40 8.12 -9.17
N PHE A 220 7.15 7.73 -7.95
CA PHE A 220 8.16 7.14 -7.09
C PHE A 220 7.55 6.13 -6.12
N HIS A 221 8.34 5.16 -5.75
CA HIS A 221 8.13 4.31 -4.60
C HIS A 221 9.06 4.75 -3.48
N GLN A 222 8.57 4.76 -2.26
CA GLN A 222 9.39 5.02 -1.08
C GLN A 222 9.20 3.94 -0.04
N SER A 223 10.26 3.62 0.69
CA SER A 223 10.22 2.72 1.83
C SER A 223 11.29 3.09 2.85
N ILE A 224 10.95 2.94 4.13
CA ILE A 224 11.92 3.10 5.20
C ILE A 224 12.71 1.82 5.38
N ARG A 225 14.04 1.94 5.55
CA ARG A 225 14.96 0.82 5.64
C ARG A 225 15.95 1.03 6.78
N PRO A 226 16.04 0.10 7.73
CA PRO A 226 17.17 0.12 8.65
C PRO A 226 18.45 -0.19 7.88
N SER A 227 19.45 0.63 8.08
CA SER A 227 20.80 0.43 7.57
C SER A 227 21.76 0.38 8.76
N GLN A 228 23.03 0.08 8.50
CA GLN A 228 24.02 0.06 9.56
C GLN A 228 24.10 1.43 10.24
N TRP A 229 23.74 1.51 11.52
CA TRP A 229 23.73 2.70 12.40
C TRP A 229 22.74 3.83 12.03
N LYS A 230 21.98 3.71 10.95
CA LYS A 230 21.08 4.78 10.50
C LYS A 230 19.81 4.25 9.90
N MET A 231 18.74 5.00 10.10
CA MET A 231 17.52 4.79 9.34
C MET A 231 17.58 5.52 8.01
N MET A 232 17.25 4.82 6.94
CA MET A 232 17.33 5.35 5.59
C MET A 232 15.95 5.30 4.93
N LEU A 233 15.64 6.34 4.16
CA LEU A 233 14.53 6.36 3.22
C LEU A 233 15.08 5.99 1.84
N ASN A 234 14.61 4.89 1.30
CA ASN A 234 14.87 4.50 -0.09
C ASN A 234 13.79 5.10 -0.98
N ILE A 235 14.20 5.76 -2.06
CA ILE A 235 13.31 6.32 -3.08
C ILE A 235 13.67 5.72 -4.42
N ASP A 236 12.68 5.12 -5.08
CA ASP A 236 12.81 4.51 -6.39
C ASP A 236 11.86 5.21 -7.37
N VAL A 237 12.43 5.81 -8.42
CA VAL A 237 11.67 6.55 -9.42
C VAL A 237 11.13 5.59 -10.47
N SER A 238 9.88 5.79 -10.85
CA SER A 238 9.20 4.96 -11.86
C SER A 238 8.35 5.83 -12.79
N ALA A 239 8.04 5.27 -13.95
CA ALA A 239 7.11 5.86 -14.90
C ALA A 239 6.11 4.79 -15.35
N THR A 240 4.86 5.19 -15.58
CA THR A 240 3.84 4.28 -16.09
C THR A 240 2.83 5.02 -16.96
N ALA A 241 2.10 4.26 -17.79
CA ALA A 241 1.09 4.80 -18.67
C ALA A 241 -0.23 5.00 -17.92
N PHE A 242 -0.83 6.16 -18.11
CA PHE A 242 -2.18 6.49 -17.66
C PHE A 242 -3.04 6.89 -18.86
N TYR A 243 -4.34 6.73 -18.72
CA TYR A 243 -5.26 7.33 -19.69
C TYR A 243 -5.33 8.84 -19.45
N LYS A 244 -5.34 9.59 -20.57
CA LYS A 244 -5.52 11.05 -20.53
C LYS A 244 -6.90 11.40 -19.99
N GLN A 245 -6.97 12.45 -19.20
CA GLN A 245 -8.23 13.04 -18.79
C GLN A 245 -8.83 13.81 -19.97
N GLN A 246 -9.77 13.18 -20.69
CA GLN A 246 -10.39 13.75 -21.90
C GLN A 246 -11.82 13.23 -22.07
N PRO A 247 -12.66 13.91 -22.85
CA PRO A 247 -14.00 13.42 -23.20
C PRO A 247 -13.94 12.04 -23.86
N VAL A 248 -14.94 11.19 -23.58
CA VAL A 248 -15.01 9.82 -24.11
C VAL A 248 -14.97 9.79 -25.65
N LEU A 249 -15.63 10.74 -26.30
CA LEU A 249 -15.61 10.84 -27.76
C LEU A 249 -14.21 11.11 -28.31
N GLN A 250 -13.45 12.00 -27.67
CA GLN A 250 -12.06 12.26 -28.06
C GLN A 250 -11.18 11.04 -27.80
N PHE A 251 -11.37 10.36 -26.68
CA PHE A 251 -10.68 9.10 -26.39
C PHE A 251 -10.94 8.04 -27.47
N LEU A 252 -12.19 7.90 -27.91
CA LEU A 252 -12.55 6.96 -28.99
C LEU A 252 -11.91 7.34 -30.32
N CYS A 253 -11.85 8.64 -30.68
CA CYS A 253 -11.12 9.10 -31.87
C CYS A 253 -9.66 8.67 -31.83
N GLU A 254 -8.97 8.94 -30.71
CA GLU A 254 -7.56 8.58 -30.57
C GLU A 254 -7.34 7.06 -30.57
N LEU A 255 -8.26 6.30 -29.93
CA LEU A 255 -8.15 4.85 -29.83
C LEU A 255 -8.39 4.13 -31.16
N LEU A 256 -9.33 4.65 -31.95
CA LEU A 256 -9.71 4.09 -33.24
C LEU A 256 -9.00 4.76 -34.43
N GLU A 257 -8.06 5.68 -34.14
CA GLU A 257 -7.29 6.44 -35.11
C GLU A 257 -8.18 7.20 -36.12
N LEU A 258 -9.32 7.74 -35.65
CA LEU A 258 -10.25 8.51 -36.44
C LEU A 258 -9.80 9.96 -36.53
N GLY A 259 -9.78 10.52 -37.75
CA GLY A 259 -9.30 11.88 -37.99
C GLY A 259 -10.22 12.98 -37.43
N SER A 260 -11.53 12.72 -37.30
CA SER A 260 -12.49 13.69 -36.80
C SER A 260 -13.68 13.08 -36.08
N ILE A 261 -14.35 13.89 -35.24
CA ILE A 261 -15.61 13.49 -34.58
C ILE A 261 -16.72 13.19 -35.60
N GLU A 262 -16.66 13.78 -36.81
CA GLU A 262 -17.63 13.55 -37.86
C GLU A 262 -17.57 12.14 -38.44
N GLU A 263 -16.39 11.52 -38.44
CA GLU A 263 -16.21 10.11 -38.83
C GLU A 263 -16.90 9.16 -37.88
N GLN A 264 -17.10 9.55 -36.62
CA GLN A 264 -17.82 8.74 -35.62
C GLN A 264 -19.32 8.66 -35.87
N ARG A 265 -19.90 9.55 -36.71
CA ARG A 265 -21.33 9.46 -37.07
C ARG A 265 -21.60 8.31 -38.03
N ARG A 266 -20.59 7.69 -38.58
CA ARG A 266 -20.72 6.47 -39.41
C ARG A 266 -20.85 5.24 -38.48
N PRO A 267 -21.64 4.22 -38.86
CA PRO A 267 -21.70 2.99 -38.10
C PRO A 267 -20.31 2.38 -37.99
N LEU A 268 -19.87 2.09 -36.76
CA LEU A 268 -18.60 1.43 -36.51
C LEU A 268 -18.65 -0.01 -37.05
N SER A 269 -17.58 -0.45 -37.68
CA SER A 269 -17.38 -1.85 -38.05
C SER A 269 -17.22 -2.71 -36.79
N ASP A 270 -17.42 -4.01 -36.91
CA ASP A 270 -17.28 -4.92 -35.74
C ASP A 270 -15.87 -4.90 -35.16
N SER A 271 -14.83 -4.66 -35.99
CA SER A 271 -13.44 -4.48 -35.53
C SER A 271 -13.19 -3.17 -34.77
N GLN A 272 -14.04 -2.19 -34.91
CA GLN A 272 -13.96 -0.90 -34.23
C GLN A 272 -14.80 -0.83 -32.95
N ARG A 273 -15.46 -1.92 -32.54
CA ARG A 273 -16.22 -1.99 -31.30
C ARG A 273 -15.31 -2.19 -30.12
N VAL A 274 -15.28 -1.26 -29.21
CA VAL A 274 -14.50 -1.32 -27.98
C VAL A 274 -15.42 -1.37 -26.77
N LYS A 275 -15.17 -2.34 -25.88
CA LYS A 275 -15.82 -2.38 -24.56
C LYS A 275 -14.89 -1.75 -23.55
N PHE A 276 -15.39 -0.77 -22.81
CA PHE A 276 -14.68 -0.22 -21.66
C PHE A 276 -15.65 -0.01 -20.50
N SER A 277 -15.11 -0.12 -19.29
CA SER A 277 -15.87 0.16 -18.08
C SER A 277 -15.40 1.50 -17.52
N VAL A 278 -16.34 2.39 -17.25
CA VAL A 278 -16.09 3.65 -16.56
C VAL A 278 -16.31 3.38 -15.07
N VAL A 279 -15.28 3.60 -14.27
CA VAL A 279 -15.39 3.58 -12.81
C VAL A 279 -15.58 5.03 -12.39
N LEU A 280 -16.81 5.35 -11.96
CA LEU A 280 -17.21 6.66 -11.44
C LEU A 280 -16.77 6.82 -9.97
#